data_92fcf9ec79daaee2b319aab83c886a5a
#
_entry.id   92fcf9ec79daaee2b319aab83c886a5a
#
_cell.length_a   1.000
_cell.length_b   1.000
_cell.length_c   1.000
_cell.angle_alpha   90.00
_cell.angle_beta   90.00
_cell.angle_gamma   90.00
#
_symmetry.space_group_name_H-M   'P 1'
#
loop_
_entity.id
_entity.type
_entity.pdbx_description
1 polymer ?
#
loop_
_entity_poly.entity_id
_entity_poly.type
_entity_poly.pdbx_seq_one_letter_code
_entity_poly.pdbx_strand_id
1 'polypeptide(L)'
;MQSYLVVFHLLGEHSERSLENHPKIADKMAASHAVKLSSTTFFINSKLSSGNLLVEYTDLIQPGEDIYVFRVDRTDWNAYTGPDMVNMINDSVEESELNVLDE
;
A
#
# COMPACT_ATOMS: atom_id res chain seq x y z
N MET A 1 7.50 -2.74 -13.11
CA MET A 1 6.70 -2.30 -11.96
C MET A 1 7.18 -2.98 -10.70
N GLN A 2 7.26 -2.26 -9.62
CA GLN A 2 7.71 -2.78 -8.33
C GLN A 2 6.53 -2.92 -7.37
N SER A 3 6.68 -3.77 -6.36
CA SER A 3 5.68 -3.95 -5.30
C SER A 3 6.18 -3.32 -4.01
N TYR A 4 5.27 -2.68 -3.30
CA TYR A 4 5.59 -1.94 -2.07
C TYR A 4 4.56 -2.22 -0.99
N LEU A 5 5.05 -2.18 0.25
CA LEU A 5 4.21 -2.11 1.44
C LEU A 5 4.21 -0.64 1.89
N VAL A 6 3.03 -0.04 1.96
CA VAL A 6 2.85 1.34 2.41
C VAL A 6 2.13 1.32 3.74
N VAL A 7 2.77 1.91 4.76
CA VAL A 7 2.25 1.94 6.13
C VAL A 7 2.06 3.39 6.55
N PHE A 8 0.83 3.70 6.99
CA PHE A 8 0.49 5.02 7.52
C PHE A 8 0.37 4.95 9.04
N HIS A 9 1.09 5.81 9.74
CA HIS A 9 0.90 6.02 11.17
C HIS A 9 0.11 7.31 11.34
N LEU A 10 -1.19 7.19 11.58
CA LEU A 10 -2.12 8.29 11.62
C LEU A 10 -2.44 8.68 13.06
N LEU A 11 -2.67 9.96 13.29
CA LEU A 11 -3.12 10.47 14.57
C LEU A 11 -4.63 10.24 14.72
N GLY A 12 -5.03 9.68 15.86
CA GLY A 12 -6.43 9.39 16.16
C GLY A 12 -6.52 8.33 17.26
N GLU A 13 -7.65 8.29 17.93
CA GLU A 13 -7.87 7.35 19.03
C GLU A 13 -8.00 5.90 18.56
N HIS A 14 -8.49 5.71 17.32
CA HIS A 14 -8.70 4.40 16.74
C HIS A 14 -8.24 4.41 15.28
N SER A 15 -7.34 3.51 14.92
CA SER A 15 -6.75 3.44 13.57
C SER A 15 -7.79 3.30 12.46
N GLU A 16 -8.84 2.54 12.67
CA GLU A 16 -9.91 2.37 11.68
C GLU A 16 -10.65 3.68 11.42
N ARG A 17 -10.94 4.44 12.47
CA ARG A 17 -11.57 5.76 12.35
C ARG A 17 -10.62 6.80 11.80
N SER A 18 -9.31 6.62 12.03
CA SER A 18 -8.31 7.52 11.49
C SER A 18 -8.33 7.52 9.97
N LEU A 19 -8.49 6.36 9.35
CA LEU A 19 -8.60 6.28 7.90
C LEU A 19 -9.88 6.95 7.38
N GLU A 20 -10.99 6.85 8.09
CA GLU A 20 -12.23 7.56 7.77
C GLU A 20 -12.04 9.08 7.81
N ASN A 21 -11.19 9.56 8.72
CA ASN A 21 -10.85 10.98 8.83
C ASN A 21 -9.83 11.44 7.78
N HIS A 22 -9.31 10.51 6.98
CA HIS A 22 -8.33 10.77 5.94
C HIS A 22 -8.85 10.27 4.57
N PRO A 23 -9.97 10.86 4.06
CA PRO A 23 -10.59 10.38 2.82
C PRO A 23 -9.68 10.45 1.61
N LYS A 24 -8.71 11.39 1.60
CA LYS A 24 -7.73 11.49 0.52
C LYS A 24 -6.83 10.26 0.45
N ILE A 25 -6.47 9.67 1.58
CA ILE A 25 -5.66 8.44 1.63
C ILE A 25 -6.49 7.29 1.05
N ALA A 26 -7.72 7.12 1.51
CA ALA A 26 -8.60 6.06 1.03
C ALA A 26 -8.82 6.17 -0.48
N ASP A 27 -9.08 7.37 -0.99
CA ASP A 27 -9.28 7.62 -2.41
C ASP A 27 -8.01 7.33 -3.22
N LYS A 28 -6.86 7.75 -2.73
CA LYS A 28 -5.56 7.51 -3.40
C LYS A 28 -5.24 6.03 -3.48
N MET A 29 -5.47 5.30 -2.40
CA MET A 29 -5.22 3.86 -2.35
C MET A 29 -6.18 3.11 -3.28
N ALA A 30 -7.46 3.49 -3.31
CA ALA A 30 -8.43 2.91 -4.23
C ALA A 30 -8.05 3.17 -5.69
N ALA A 31 -7.63 4.39 -6.02
CA ALA A 31 -7.20 4.74 -7.37
C ALA A 31 -5.94 3.97 -7.79
N SER A 32 -5.10 3.59 -6.84
CA SER A 32 -3.87 2.82 -7.09
C SER A 32 -4.11 1.31 -7.12
N HIS A 33 -5.34 0.85 -6.97
CA HIS A 33 -5.72 -0.58 -6.86
C HIS A 33 -4.95 -1.30 -5.75
N ALA A 34 -4.74 -0.61 -4.63
CA ALA A 34 -4.02 -1.16 -3.49
C ALA A 34 -4.80 -2.29 -2.81
N VAL A 35 -4.07 -3.29 -2.32
CA VAL A 35 -4.65 -4.33 -1.46
C VAL A 35 -4.56 -3.83 -0.02
N LYS A 36 -5.70 -3.65 0.63
CA LYS A 36 -5.76 -3.20 2.01
C LYS A 36 -5.48 -4.36 2.96
N LEU A 37 -4.32 -4.34 3.62
CA LEU A 37 -3.93 -5.38 4.57
C LEU A 37 -4.45 -5.10 5.98
N SER A 38 -4.53 -3.84 6.34
CA SER A 38 -5.14 -3.37 7.59
C SER A 38 -5.69 -1.96 7.34
N SER A 39 -6.27 -1.35 8.35
CA SER A 39 -6.80 0.01 8.23
C SER A 39 -5.76 1.05 7.83
N THR A 40 -4.47 0.76 8.03
CA THR A 40 -3.37 1.69 7.79
C THR A 40 -2.24 1.12 6.93
N THR A 41 -2.38 -0.11 6.44
CA THR A 41 -1.33 -0.81 5.70
C THR A 41 -1.86 -1.32 4.36
N PHE A 42 -1.13 -1.01 3.29
CA PHE A 42 -1.54 -1.33 1.92
C PHE A 42 -0.38 -1.98 1.16
N PHE A 43 -0.73 -2.94 0.30
CA PHE A 43 0.18 -3.52 -0.68
C PHE A 43 -0.15 -2.90 -2.04
N ILE A 44 0.85 -2.33 -2.71
CA ILE A 44 0.62 -1.62 -3.97
C ILE A 44 1.73 -1.91 -4.98
N ASN A 45 1.39 -1.84 -6.26
CA ASN A 45 2.33 -1.90 -7.37
C ASN A 45 2.53 -0.50 -7.94
N SER A 46 3.76 -0.12 -8.24
CA SER A 46 4.06 1.19 -8.81
C SER A 46 5.32 1.14 -9.68
N LYS A 47 5.38 2.01 -10.68
CA LYS A 47 6.58 2.23 -11.50
C LYS A 47 7.55 3.19 -10.82
N LEU A 48 7.12 3.89 -9.79
CA LEU A 48 7.94 4.85 -9.06
C LEU A 48 8.91 4.12 -8.13
N SER A 49 10.03 4.77 -7.80
CA SER A 49 10.91 4.34 -6.72
C SER A 49 10.22 4.56 -5.37
N SER A 50 10.73 3.92 -4.32
CA SER A 50 10.19 4.11 -2.97
C SER A 50 10.22 5.59 -2.53
N GLY A 51 11.29 6.31 -2.88
CA GLY A 51 11.41 7.72 -2.55
C GLY A 51 10.40 8.59 -3.27
N ASN A 52 10.20 8.37 -4.57
CA ASN A 52 9.23 9.12 -5.35
C ASN A 52 7.80 8.80 -4.92
N LEU A 53 7.53 7.54 -4.57
CA LEU A 53 6.24 7.12 -4.06
C LEU A 53 5.94 7.80 -2.73
N LEU A 54 6.92 7.88 -1.84
CA LEU A 54 6.79 8.58 -0.57
C LEU A 54 6.44 10.06 -0.79
N VAL A 55 7.12 10.74 -1.70
CA VAL A 55 6.85 12.15 -2.03
C VAL A 55 5.40 12.31 -2.47
N GLU A 56 4.88 11.39 -3.26
CA GLU A 56 3.50 11.45 -3.74
C GLU A 56 2.48 11.37 -2.61
N TYR A 57 2.81 10.67 -1.51
CA TYR A 57 1.89 10.49 -0.39
C TYR A 57 2.05 11.49 0.75
N THR A 58 3.15 12.24 0.79
CA THR A 58 3.42 13.19 1.91
C THR A 58 2.34 14.25 2.07
N ASP A 59 1.72 14.67 0.98
CA ASP A 59 0.65 15.68 1.02
C ASP A 59 -0.68 15.15 1.59
N LEU A 60 -0.76 13.83 1.79
CA LEU A 60 -1.98 13.19 2.29
C LEU A 60 -2.05 13.17 3.82
N ILE A 61 -0.92 13.41 4.49
CA ILE A 61 -0.83 13.30 5.95
C ILE A 61 -0.71 14.68 6.59
N GLN A 62 -1.00 14.72 7.88
CA GLN A 62 -0.91 15.91 8.72
C GLN A 62 0.40 15.92 9.50
N PRO A 63 0.84 17.08 10.03
CA PRO A 63 2.01 17.12 10.91
C PRO A 63 1.88 16.14 12.08
N GLY A 64 2.96 15.40 12.35
CA GLY A 64 2.97 14.37 13.39
C GLY A 64 2.55 12.99 12.95
N GLU A 65 2.06 12.85 11.72
CA GLU A 65 1.78 11.55 11.11
C GLU A 65 2.97 11.05 10.31
N ASP A 66 3.07 9.75 10.12
CA ASP A 66 4.20 9.12 9.45
C ASP A 66 3.75 8.23 8.30
N ILE A 67 4.64 8.09 7.30
CA ILE A 67 4.46 7.15 6.19
C ILE A 67 5.75 6.34 6.06
N TYR A 68 5.60 5.03 5.89
CA TYR A 68 6.71 4.12 5.61
C TYR A 68 6.43 3.42 4.30
N VAL A 69 7.43 3.37 3.40
CA VAL A 69 7.34 2.67 2.13
C VAL A 69 8.47 1.66 2.05
N PHE A 70 8.11 0.37 2.01
CA PHE A 70 9.06 -0.73 1.92
C PHE A 70 8.89 -1.45 0.58
N ARG A 71 9.99 -1.64 -0.12
CA ARG A 71 9.98 -2.47 -1.32
C ARG A 71 9.84 -3.94 -0.92
N VAL A 72 8.92 -4.65 -1.58
CA VAL A 72 8.63 -6.06 -1.31
C VAL A 72 9.26 -6.92 -2.41
N ASP A 73 9.99 -7.96 -2.01
CA ASP A 73 10.44 -8.99 -2.94
C ASP A 73 9.24 -9.88 -3.28
N ARG A 74 8.81 -9.84 -4.53
CA ARG A 74 7.65 -10.59 -5.02
C ARG A 74 7.85 -12.10 -5.02
N THR A 75 9.10 -12.55 -4.94
CA THR A 75 9.43 -13.97 -4.95
C THR A 75 9.62 -14.54 -3.55
N ASP A 76 9.63 -13.70 -2.52
CA ASP A 76 9.91 -14.12 -1.15
C ASP A 76 9.02 -13.34 -0.17
N TRP A 77 7.78 -13.78 -0.02
CA TRP A 77 6.85 -13.21 0.95
C TRP A 77 5.99 -14.32 1.55
N ASN A 78 5.58 -14.12 2.79
CA ASN A 78 4.68 -15.00 3.51
C ASN A 78 3.68 -14.19 4.30
N ALA A 79 2.50 -14.78 4.51
CA ALA A 79 1.45 -14.16 5.30
C ALA A 79 0.69 -15.22 6.10
N TYR A 80 0.31 -14.84 7.31
CA TYR A 80 -0.63 -15.62 8.13
C TYR A 80 -1.92 -14.81 8.24
N THR A 81 -2.87 -15.13 7.37
CA THR A 81 -4.11 -14.38 7.25
C THR A 81 -5.17 -15.27 6.61
N GLY A 82 -6.36 -14.74 6.35
CA GLY A 82 -7.42 -15.48 5.68
C GLY A 82 -7.09 -15.81 4.22
N PRO A 83 -7.68 -16.89 3.66
CA PRO A 83 -7.39 -17.32 2.29
C PRO A 83 -7.73 -16.25 1.24
N ASP A 84 -8.76 -15.47 1.45
CA ASP A 84 -9.14 -14.41 0.51
C ASP A 84 -8.05 -13.34 0.40
N MET A 85 -7.43 -12.96 1.53
CA MET A 85 -6.36 -11.99 1.53
C MET A 85 -5.12 -12.52 0.82
N VAL A 86 -4.76 -13.79 1.04
CA VAL A 86 -3.64 -14.44 0.35
C VAL A 86 -3.87 -14.42 -1.16
N ASN A 87 -5.08 -14.72 -1.61
CA ASN A 87 -5.43 -14.70 -3.03
C ASN A 87 -5.33 -13.29 -3.62
N MET A 88 -5.80 -12.28 -2.90
CA MET A 88 -5.68 -10.88 -3.34
C MET A 88 -4.24 -10.45 -3.53
N ILE A 89 -3.35 -10.83 -2.59
CA ILE A 89 -1.93 -10.50 -2.68
C ILE A 89 -1.29 -11.25 -3.86
N ASN A 90 -1.58 -12.54 -4.03
CA ASN A 90 -1.07 -13.32 -5.16
C ASN A 90 -1.49 -12.73 -6.50
N ASP A 91 -2.75 -12.35 -6.65
CA ASP A 91 -3.26 -11.73 -7.87
C ASP A 91 -2.53 -10.41 -8.15
N SER A 92 -2.29 -9.62 -7.13
CA SER A 92 -1.57 -8.35 -7.26
C SER A 92 -0.10 -8.58 -7.67
N VAL A 93 0.56 -9.58 -7.10
CA VAL A 93 1.95 -9.94 -7.45
C VAL A 93 2.01 -10.41 -8.91
N GLU A 94 1.10 -11.26 -9.34
CA GLU A 94 1.03 -11.75 -10.73
C GLU A 94 0.79 -10.61 -11.71
N GLU A 95 -0.10 -9.68 -11.40
CA GLU A 95 -0.33 -8.50 -12.22
C GLU A 95 0.93 -7.65 -12.37
N SER A 96 1.69 -7.47 -11.28
CA SER A 96 2.95 -6.75 -11.30
C SER A 96 3.97 -7.42 -12.23
N GLU A 97 4.09 -8.75 -12.20
CA GLU A 97 5.00 -9.50 -13.06
C GLU A 97 4.61 -9.38 -14.54
N LEU A 98 3.33 -9.46 -14.85
CA LEU A 98 2.84 -9.28 -16.21
C LEU A 98 3.17 -7.90 -16.77
N ASN A 99 3.02 -6.86 -15.97
CA ASN A 99 3.36 -5.50 -16.36
C ASN A 99 4.85 -5.31 -16.60
N VAL A 100 5.70 -6.02 -15.88
CA VAL A 100 7.15 -6.00 -16.10
C VAL A 100 7.50 -6.63 -17.45
N LEU A 101 6.82 -7.71 -17.83
CA LEU A 101 7.04 -8.37 -19.12
C LEU A 101 6.60 -7.51 -20.31
N ASP A 102 5.60 -6.66 -20.13
CA ASP A 102 5.08 -5.77 -21.16
C ASP A 102 5.92 -4.49 -21.34
N GLU A 103 6.81 -4.22 -20.41
CA GLU A 103 7.71 -3.10 -20.47
C GLU A 103 8.95 -3.44 -21.31
#